data_5e597b56485082e91d32aa07700ef50e
#
_entry.id   5e597b56485082e91d32aa07700ef50e
#
_cell.length_a   1.000
_cell.length_b   1.000
_cell.length_c   1.000
_cell.angle_alpha   90.00
_cell.angle_beta   90.00
_cell.angle_gamma   90.00
#
_symmetry.space_group_name_H-M   'P 1'
#
loop_
_entity.id
_entity.type
_entity.pdbx_description
1 polymer ?
#
loop_
_entity_poly.entity_id
_entity_poly.type
_entity_poly.pdbx_seq_one_letter_code
_entity_poly.pdbx_strand_id
1 'polypeptide(L)'
;FVEHWMDMPDLPKGSTADYLSLRYSHPKWLVLRLLDLIGPDETQEFLRLDNDAVPTCIQVNPLKTTAEDLERELRGDGVTVQPHPWLEGCLEITGTGDLRSLPAFREGRFLVQDAAARLAAMAASAAPGDRVLDVCAAPGGKSFSMAMDMGDRGQILSCDVHPYKVKLIESGAQRLGLTCIRAATADAREKHAAWEGQADVVMADVPCSGLGIIRKKPDIRYKNPKELAQLPLVQRAILENASGYVRPGGTLVYSTCTVLPEENEDVTGDFLDKHPEFEPVRTAFPLPVGPCPGQVTLWPQRHGTDGFYICRMRRKD
;
A
#
# COMPACT_ATOMS: atom_id res chain seq x y z
N PHE A 1 15.34 -19.91 28.47
CA PHE A 1 15.79 -19.52 27.12
C PHE A 1 17.11 -18.74 27.20
N VAL A 2 17.24 -17.82 28.14
CA VAL A 2 18.47 -17.03 28.31
C VAL A 2 19.64 -17.84 28.90
N GLU A 3 19.35 -18.87 29.72
CA GLU A 3 20.35 -19.71 30.38
C GLU A 3 21.03 -20.75 29.46
N HIS A 4 20.40 -21.10 28.35
CA HIS A 4 20.82 -22.15 27.43
C HIS A 4 21.12 -21.66 26.01
N TRP A 5 21.29 -20.36 25.80
CA TRP A 5 21.56 -19.81 24.45
C TRP A 5 22.87 -20.34 23.86
N MET A 6 23.84 -20.71 24.71
CA MET A 6 25.12 -21.31 24.30
C MET A 6 25.01 -22.79 23.84
N ASP A 7 23.90 -23.44 24.21
CA ASP A 7 23.65 -24.84 23.86
C ASP A 7 22.84 -24.98 22.57
N MET A 8 22.54 -23.87 21.90
CA MET A 8 21.84 -23.92 20.63
C MET A 8 22.74 -24.52 19.55
N PRO A 9 22.26 -25.49 18.77
CA PRO A 9 23.01 -26.06 17.67
C PRO A 9 23.39 -24.99 16.66
N ASP A 10 24.57 -25.11 16.07
CA ASP A 10 24.99 -24.24 14.96
C ASP A 10 23.92 -24.26 13.86
N LEU A 11 23.60 -23.07 13.35
CA LEU A 11 22.73 -22.98 12.19
C LEU A 11 23.38 -23.69 11.00
N PRO A 12 22.57 -24.39 10.16
CA PRO A 12 23.08 -25.00 8.95
C PRO A 12 23.89 -23.98 8.12
N LYS A 13 25.09 -24.32 7.68
CA LYS A 13 25.92 -23.43 6.87
C LYS A 13 25.41 -23.39 5.42
N GLY A 14 25.39 -22.19 4.83
CA GLY A 14 25.05 -21.97 3.43
C GLY A 14 23.70 -21.30 3.22
N SER A 15 23.41 -20.92 1.97
CA SER A 15 22.15 -20.28 1.53
C SER A 15 21.06 -21.30 1.24
N THR A 16 20.86 -22.26 2.12
CA THR A 16 19.75 -23.20 2.02
C THR A 16 18.46 -22.59 2.59
N ALA A 17 17.31 -23.05 2.12
CA ALA A 17 16.03 -22.59 2.63
C ALA A 17 15.88 -22.83 4.15
N ASP A 18 16.46 -23.91 4.68
CA ASP A 18 16.46 -24.20 6.11
C ASP A 18 17.29 -23.19 6.91
N TYR A 19 18.51 -22.87 6.42
CA TYR A 19 19.35 -21.86 7.04
C TYR A 19 18.67 -20.50 7.08
N LEU A 20 18.15 -20.01 5.96
CA LEU A 20 17.50 -18.72 5.85
C LEU A 20 16.22 -18.65 6.70
N SER A 21 15.42 -19.74 6.71
CA SER A 21 14.22 -19.85 7.53
C SER A 21 14.51 -19.70 9.02
N LEU A 22 15.53 -20.40 9.52
CA LEU A 22 15.95 -20.32 10.94
C LEU A 22 16.61 -18.98 11.26
N ARG A 23 17.53 -18.54 10.41
CA ARG A 23 18.32 -17.31 10.61
C ARG A 23 17.46 -16.07 10.71
N TYR A 24 16.44 -15.97 9.84
CA TYR A 24 15.59 -14.79 9.72
C TYR A 24 14.18 -14.99 10.28
N SER A 25 13.89 -16.16 10.88
CA SER A 25 12.59 -16.47 11.49
C SER A 25 11.41 -16.33 10.52
N HIS A 26 11.56 -16.90 9.32
CA HIS A 26 10.50 -16.96 8.32
C HIS A 26 10.10 -18.41 8.00
N PRO A 27 8.83 -18.70 7.70
CA PRO A 27 8.39 -20.05 7.33
C PRO A 27 9.12 -20.53 6.08
N LYS A 28 9.53 -21.79 6.07
CA LYS A 28 10.29 -22.40 4.97
C LYS A 28 9.58 -22.27 3.61
N TRP A 29 8.26 -22.38 3.56
CA TRP A 29 7.51 -22.23 2.32
C TRP A 29 7.69 -20.83 1.69
N LEU A 30 7.71 -19.78 2.52
CA LEU A 30 7.91 -18.41 2.05
C LEU A 30 9.35 -18.21 1.55
N VAL A 31 10.33 -18.74 2.30
CA VAL A 31 11.74 -18.68 1.89
C VAL A 31 11.96 -19.39 0.54
N LEU A 32 11.39 -20.60 0.36
CA LEU A 32 11.46 -21.32 -0.91
C LEU A 32 10.84 -20.51 -2.05
N ARG A 33 9.69 -19.87 -1.79
CA ARG A 33 9.02 -19.05 -2.80
C ARG A 33 9.85 -17.83 -3.19
N LEU A 34 10.45 -17.14 -2.23
CA LEU A 34 11.33 -15.99 -2.50
C LEU A 34 12.61 -16.41 -3.24
N LEU A 35 13.22 -17.54 -2.87
CA LEU A 35 14.39 -18.09 -3.58
C LEU A 35 14.11 -18.34 -5.07
N ASP A 36 12.91 -18.84 -5.37
CA ASP A 36 12.45 -19.07 -6.75
C ASP A 36 12.21 -17.74 -7.51
N LEU A 37 11.62 -16.73 -6.83
CA LEU A 37 11.27 -15.46 -7.44
C LEU A 37 12.44 -14.51 -7.67
N ILE A 38 13.33 -14.37 -6.70
CA ILE A 38 14.36 -13.31 -6.68
C ILE A 38 15.78 -13.83 -6.45
N GLY A 39 15.96 -15.14 -6.32
CA GLY A 39 17.24 -15.76 -6.09
C GLY A 39 17.79 -15.59 -4.66
N PRO A 40 18.95 -16.22 -4.35
CA PRO A 40 19.42 -16.35 -2.96
C PRO A 40 19.84 -15.03 -2.32
N ASP A 41 20.58 -14.18 -3.04
CA ASP A 41 21.15 -12.96 -2.47
C ASP A 41 20.04 -11.94 -2.13
N GLU A 42 19.12 -11.72 -3.05
CA GLU A 42 18.00 -10.82 -2.84
C GLU A 42 17.00 -11.37 -1.81
N THR A 43 16.80 -12.68 -1.77
CA THR A 43 15.98 -13.32 -0.72
C THR A 43 16.58 -13.06 0.65
N GLN A 44 17.89 -13.26 0.81
CA GLN A 44 18.55 -13.01 2.09
C GLN A 44 18.38 -11.56 2.53
N GLU A 45 18.55 -10.61 1.63
CA GLU A 45 18.41 -9.19 1.93
C GLU A 45 16.96 -8.81 2.25
N PHE A 46 15.97 -9.34 1.52
CA PHE A 46 14.55 -9.18 1.82
C PHE A 46 14.21 -9.65 3.24
N LEU A 47 14.61 -10.90 3.57
CA LEU A 47 14.36 -11.49 4.89
C LEU A 47 15.05 -10.73 6.03
N ARG A 48 16.24 -10.17 5.76
CA ARG A 48 16.97 -9.33 6.71
C ARG A 48 16.19 -8.05 7.00
N LEU A 49 15.75 -7.35 5.95
CA LEU A 49 15.00 -6.10 6.05
C LEU A 49 13.62 -6.28 6.70
N ASP A 50 13.00 -7.44 6.56
CA ASP A 50 11.74 -7.76 7.25
C ASP A 50 11.88 -7.81 8.78
N ASN A 51 13.09 -7.91 9.29
CA ASN A 51 13.38 -7.91 10.73
C ASN A 51 13.97 -6.57 11.22
N ASP A 52 14.24 -5.63 10.33
CA ASP A 52 14.79 -4.33 10.69
C ASP A 52 13.68 -3.37 11.13
N ALA A 53 14.00 -2.56 12.14
CA ALA A 53 13.15 -1.42 12.48
C ALA A 53 13.25 -0.35 11.39
N VAL A 54 12.10 0.15 10.95
CA VAL A 54 12.03 1.22 9.95
C VAL A 54 11.41 2.48 10.54
N PRO A 55 11.84 3.68 10.11
CA PRO A 55 11.17 4.92 10.46
C PRO A 55 9.70 4.90 10.04
N THR A 56 8.88 5.62 10.75
CA THR A 56 7.49 5.83 10.34
C THR A 56 7.45 6.90 9.24
N CYS A 57 6.99 6.53 8.06
CA CYS A 57 6.76 7.49 6.99
C CYS A 57 5.42 8.20 7.21
N ILE A 58 5.43 9.53 7.07
CA ILE A 58 4.25 10.38 7.15
C ILE A 58 4.16 11.27 5.91
N GLN A 59 2.95 11.44 5.38
CA GLN A 59 2.64 12.44 4.36
C GLN A 59 2.14 13.72 5.03
N VAL A 60 2.76 14.83 4.73
CA VAL A 60 2.31 16.16 5.17
C VAL A 60 0.95 16.45 4.59
N ASN A 61 0.05 17.00 5.38
CA ASN A 61 -1.23 17.48 4.88
C ASN A 61 -1.09 18.93 4.38
N PRO A 62 -1.00 19.15 3.06
CA PRO A 62 -0.73 20.46 2.49
C PRO A 62 -1.88 21.43 2.65
N LEU A 63 -3.06 20.94 3.07
CA LEU A 63 -4.24 21.79 3.35
C LEU A 63 -4.12 22.47 4.73
N LYS A 64 -3.19 22.03 5.58
CA LYS A 64 -3.07 22.48 6.97
C LYS A 64 -1.69 23.00 7.35
N THR A 65 -0.64 22.56 6.68
CA THR A 65 0.74 22.93 7.06
C THR A 65 1.71 22.71 5.90
N THR A 66 2.92 23.23 6.03
CA THR A 66 4.06 22.92 5.15
C THR A 66 4.93 21.83 5.76
N ALA A 67 5.83 21.25 4.97
CA ALA A 67 6.79 20.25 5.47
C ALA A 67 7.73 20.85 6.50
N GLU A 68 8.19 22.07 6.26
CA GLU A 68 9.13 22.80 7.13
C GLU A 68 8.51 23.16 8.47
N ASP A 69 7.24 23.58 8.47
CA ASP A 69 6.54 23.94 9.70
C ASP A 69 6.23 22.71 10.54
N LEU A 70 5.78 21.60 9.89
CA LEU A 70 5.53 20.33 10.56
C LEU A 70 6.82 19.74 11.14
N GLU A 71 7.92 19.79 10.40
CA GLU A 71 9.23 19.31 10.87
C GLU A 71 9.67 20.08 12.12
N ARG A 72 9.53 21.41 12.12
CA ARG A 72 9.87 22.27 13.26
C ARG A 72 9.02 21.96 14.49
N GLU A 73 7.72 21.76 14.29
CA GLU A 73 6.79 21.41 15.36
C GLU A 73 7.12 20.05 15.98
N LEU A 74 7.26 19.01 15.15
CA LEU A 74 7.57 17.66 15.62
C LEU A 74 8.92 17.60 16.35
N ARG A 75 9.93 18.32 15.89
CA ARG A 75 11.22 18.45 16.61
C ARG A 75 11.04 19.15 17.95
N GLY A 76 10.18 20.15 18.03
CA GLY A 76 9.81 20.80 19.28
C GLY A 76 9.15 19.86 20.28
N ASP A 77 8.40 18.87 19.80
CA ASP A 77 7.79 17.80 20.60
C ASP A 77 8.76 16.65 20.92
N GLY A 78 10.04 16.77 20.57
CA GLY A 78 11.08 15.76 20.84
C GLY A 78 11.13 14.59 19.85
N VAL A 79 10.42 14.69 18.72
CA VAL A 79 10.44 13.67 17.67
C VAL A 79 11.66 13.88 16.76
N THR A 80 12.36 12.80 16.42
CA THR A 80 13.39 12.83 15.37
C THR A 80 12.72 12.83 14.01
N VAL A 81 13.00 13.83 13.20
CA VAL A 81 12.36 14.04 11.89
C VAL A 81 13.43 14.27 10.84
N GLN A 82 13.25 13.65 9.68
CA GLN A 82 14.03 13.93 8.47
C GLN A 82 13.12 13.91 7.24
N PRO A 83 13.41 14.69 6.20
CA PRO A 83 12.72 14.59 4.93
C PRO A 83 12.86 13.18 4.37
N HIS A 84 11.78 12.67 3.74
CA HIS A 84 11.89 11.39 3.02
C HIS A 84 12.90 11.55 1.88
N PRO A 85 13.85 10.61 1.70
CA PRO A 85 15.01 10.81 0.83
C PRO A 85 14.68 11.10 -0.64
N TRP A 86 13.49 10.71 -1.11
CA TRP A 86 13.12 10.88 -2.51
C TRP A 86 11.62 11.15 -2.74
N LEU A 87 10.77 11.13 -1.70
CA LEU A 87 9.33 11.34 -1.83
C LEU A 87 8.95 12.70 -1.28
N GLU A 88 8.73 13.66 -2.18
CA GLU A 88 8.36 15.02 -1.82
C GLU A 88 7.05 15.07 -0.99
N GLY A 89 7.00 15.98 -0.03
CA GLY A 89 5.85 16.13 0.87
C GLY A 89 5.72 15.00 1.91
N CYS A 90 6.73 14.12 2.02
CA CYS A 90 6.79 13.07 3.04
C CYS A 90 7.99 13.27 3.97
N LEU A 91 7.81 12.86 5.22
CA LEU A 91 8.85 12.88 6.26
C LEU A 91 8.98 11.48 6.86
N GLU A 92 10.16 11.16 7.35
CA GLU A 92 10.44 10.00 8.19
C GLU A 92 10.59 10.43 9.64
N ILE A 93 9.89 9.75 10.54
CA ILE A 93 9.88 10.08 11.97
C ILE A 93 10.21 8.87 12.83
N THR A 94 10.92 9.14 13.93
CA THR A 94 11.26 8.14 14.96
C THR A 94 11.16 8.77 16.35
N GLY A 95 11.09 7.94 17.41
CA GLY A 95 11.02 8.42 18.79
C GLY A 95 9.68 9.05 19.17
N THR A 96 8.61 8.71 18.46
CA THR A 96 7.29 9.35 18.62
C THR A 96 6.50 8.90 19.85
N GLY A 97 6.83 7.74 20.44
CA GLY A 97 5.90 7.10 21.39
C GLY A 97 4.55 6.80 20.75
N ASP A 98 3.46 7.11 21.46
CA ASP A 98 2.11 7.00 20.86
C ASP A 98 1.84 8.22 19.96
N LEU A 99 1.77 8.00 18.67
CA LEU A 99 1.47 9.02 17.66
C LEU A 99 0.22 9.85 17.98
N ARG A 100 -0.80 9.22 18.61
CA ARG A 100 -2.04 9.90 19.00
C ARG A 100 -1.85 10.94 20.08
N SER A 101 -0.73 10.91 20.79
CA SER A 101 -0.39 11.93 21.80
C SER A 101 0.13 13.23 21.18
N LEU A 102 0.64 13.18 19.94
CA LEU A 102 1.18 14.34 19.25
C LEU A 102 0.06 15.32 18.83
N PRO A 103 0.19 16.62 19.16
CA PRO A 103 -0.77 17.64 18.72
C PRO A 103 -0.94 17.64 17.19
N ALA A 104 0.15 17.63 16.45
CA ALA A 104 0.16 17.60 14.98
C ALA A 104 -0.66 16.43 14.39
N PHE A 105 -0.62 15.25 15.02
CA PHE A 105 -1.45 14.11 14.60
C PHE A 105 -2.92 14.37 14.86
N ARG A 106 -3.28 14.80 16.07
CA ARG A 106 -4.69 15.07 16.44
C ARG A 106 -5.33 16.15 15.57
N GLU A 107 -4.56 17.17 15.24
CA GLU A 107 -4.99 18.27 14.37
C GLU A 107 -5.01 17.89 12.88
N GLY A 108 -4.54 16.69 12.54
CA GLY A 108 -4.56 16.18 11.16
C GLY A 108 -3.57 16.87 10.24
N ARG A 109 -2.44 17.33 10.76
CA ARG A 109 -1.37 17.98 9.97
C ARG A 109 -0.59 16.97 9.14
N PHE A 110 -0.71 15.69 9.42
CA PHE A 110 -0.13 14.61 8.63
C PHE A 110 -0.96 13.33 8.62
N LEU A 111 -0.70 12.52 7.62
CA LEU A 111 -1.18 11.16 7.46
C LEU A 111 -0.02 10.19 7.65
N VAL A 112 -0.20 9.12 8.43
CA VAL A 112 0.76 8.01 8.49
C VAL A 112 0.54 7.12 7.26
N GLN A 113 1.52 7.06 6.38
CA GLN A 113 1.43 6.27 5.16
C GLN A 113 2.81 5.88 4.67
N ASP A 114 2.99 4.60 4.36
CA ASP A 114 4.23 4.12 3.73
C ASP A 114 4.42 4.70 2.32
N ALA A 115 5.69 4.85 1.92
CA ALA A 115 6.05 5.35 0.60
C ALA A 115 5.41 4.53 -0.53
N ALA A 116 5.35 3.20 -0.43
CA ALA A 116 4.71 2.36 -1.43
C ALA A 116 3.21 2.64 -1.57
N ALA A 117 2.50 2.78 -0.44
CA ALA A 117 1.08 3.14 -0.43
C ALA A 117 0.85 4.56 -0.98
N ARG A 118 1.78 5.49 -0.73
CA ARG A 118 1.76 6.83 -1.34
C ARG A 118 1.93 6.75 -2.85
N LEU A 119 2.87 5.95 -3.36
CA LEU A 119 3.06 5.74 -4.79
C LEU A 119 1.81 5.16 -5.46
N ALA A 120 1.10 4.24 -4.80
CA ALA A 120 -0.16 3.71 -5.30
C ALA A 120 -1.24 4.80 -5.44
N ALA A 121 -1.36 5.69 -4.46
CA ALA A 121 -2.25 6.85 -4.54
C ALA A 121 -1.82 7.83 -5.65
N MET A 122 -0.52 8.09 -5.81
CA MET A 122 0.01 8.91 -6.90
C MET A 122 -0.28 8.31 -8.28
N ALA A 123 -0.24 6.97 -8.41
CA ALA A 123 -0.58 6.29 -9.67
C ALA A 123 -2.02 6.57 -10.11
N ALA A 124 -2.94 6.81 -9.17
CA ALA A 124 -4.30 7.21 -9.48
C ALA A 124 -4.37 8.54 -10.26
N SER A 125 -3.41 9.43 -10.03
CA SER A 125 -3.33 10.77 -10.65
C SER A 125 -4.66 11.55 -10.54
N ALA A 126 -5.35 11.40 -9.39
CA ALA A 126 -6.61 12.07 -9.14
C ALA A 126 -6.43 13.59 -9.16
N ALA A 127 -7.26 14.28 -9.91
CA ALA A 127 -7.20 15.72 -10.12
C ALA A 127 -8.35 16.47 -9.43
N PRO A 128 -8.18 17.75 -9.11
CA PRO A 128 -9.26 18.55 -8.55
C PRO A 128 -10.52 18.53 -9.42
N GLY A 129 -11.63 18.12 -8.84
CA GLY A 129 -12.92 17.98 -9.51
C GLY A 129 -13.29 16.55 -9.91
N ASP A 130 -12.37 15.60 -9.86
CA ASP A 130 -12.62 14.20 -10.21
C ASP A 130 -13.63 13.53 -9.26
N ARG A 131 -14.30 12.52 -9.82
CA ARG A 131 -15.11 11.53 -9.10
C ARG A 131 -14.28 10.27 -8.93
N VAL A 132 -13.84 10.02 -7.72
CA VAL A 132 -12.99 8.88 -7.35
C VAL A 132 -13.82 7.84 -6.61
N LEU A 133 -13.62 6.56 -6.95
CA LEU A 133 -14.17 5.42 -6.22
C LEU A 133 -13.01 4.56 -5.68
N ASP A 134 -12.90 4.43 -4.36
CA ASP A 134 -11.97 3.53 -3.69
C ASP A 134 -12.75 2.35 -3.14
N VAL A 135 -12.67 1.20 -3.82
CA VAL A 135 -13.56 0.06 -3.56
C VAL A 135 -13.16 -0.80 -2.35
N CYS A 136 -11.92 -0.65 -1.85
CA CYS A 136 -11.38 -1.37 -0.69
C CYS A 136 -10.59 -0.42 0.22
N ALA A 137 -11.19 0.71 0.59
CA ALA A 137 -10.50 1.88 1.08
C ALA A 137 -9.87 1.76 2.47
N ALA A 138 -10.45 0.96 3.36
CA ALA A 138 -10.09 1.00 4.78
C ALA A 138 -8.63 0.58 5.08
N PRO A 139 -7.96 1.33 5.95
CA PRO A 139 -8.47 2.38 6.86
C PRO A 139 -8.57 3.79 6.27
N GLY A 140 -8.40 4.00 4.95
CA GLY A 140 -8.61 5.26 4.27
C GLY A 140 -7.33 5.92 3.72
N GLY A 141 -6.15 5.36 3.98
CA GLY A 141 -4.88 6.01 3.67
C GLY A 141 -4.75 6.50 2.22
N LYS A 142 -5.13 5.68 1.22
CA LYS A 142 -5.07 6.05 -0.20
C LYS A 142 -6.13 7.08 -0.57
N SER A 143 -7.37 6.91 -0.08
CA SER A 143 -8.43 7.92 -0.24
C SER A 143 -8.01 9.28 0.32
N PHE A 144 -7.41 9.31 1.53
CA PHE A 144 -6.94 10.57 2.14
C PHE A 144 -5.82 11.21 1.33
N SER A 145 -4.87 10.40 0.86
CA SER A 145 -3.78 10.86 0.01
C SER A 145 -4.31 11.47 -1.29
N MET A 146 -5.23 10.80 -1.98
CA MET A 146 -5.87 11.32 -3.20
C MET A 146 -6.66 12.61 -2.91
N ALA A 147 -7.41 12.68 -1.79
CA ALA A 147 -8.14 13.89 -1.41
C ALA A 147 -7.21 15.10 -1.20
N MET A 148 -6.06 14.89 -0.56
CA MET A 148 -5.05 15.93 -0.41
C MET A 148 -4.45 16.37 -1.75
N ASP A 149 -4.15 15.42 -2.65
CA ASP A 149 -3.66 15.71 -4.01
C ASP A 149 -4.71 16.49 -4.83
N MET A 150 -5.99 16.20 -4.64
CA MET A 150 -7.11 16.93 -5.25
C MET A 150 -7.36 18.31 -4.63
N GLY A 151 -6.64 18.68 -3.57
CA GLY A 151 -6.89 19.91 -2.83
C GLY A 151 -8.27 19.95 -2.18
N ASP A 152 -8.78 18.79 -1.75
CA ASP A 152 -10.13 18.57 -1.19
C ASP A 152 -11.28 19.02 -2.14
N ARG A 153 -11.04 19.00 -3.46
CA ARG A 153 -12.01 19.42 -4.50
C ARG A 153 -12.38 18.22 -5.38
N GLY A 154 -13.66 17.88 -5.42
CA GLY A 154 -14.20 16.73 -6.14
C GLY A 154 -15.01 15.84 -5.23
N GLN A 155 -15.06 14.54 -5.51
CA GLN A 155 -15.80 13.57 -4.72
C GLN A 155 -15.03 12.26 -4.64
N ILE A 156 -14.81 11.74 -3.44
CA ILE A 156 -14.26 10.40 -3.23
C ILE A 156 -15.29 9.56 -2.47
N LEU A 157 -15.75 8.48 -3.09
CA LEU A 157 -16.53 7.45 -2.42
C LEU A 157 -15.58 6.34 -1.98
N SER A 158 -15.39 6.20 -0.66
CA SER A 158 -14.49 5.23 -0.05
C SER A 158 -15.29 4.07 0.57
N CYS A 159 -15.11 2.86 0.04
CA CYS A 159 -15.90 1.70 0.43
C CYS A 159 -15.07 0.65 1.18
N ASP A 160 -15.68 -0.04 2.11
CA ASP A 160 -15.17 -1.29 2.70
C ASP A 160 -16.34 -2.20 3.07
N VAL A 161 -16.12 -3.51 3.01
CA VAL A 161 -17.15 -4.52 3.35
C VAL A 161 -17.50 -4.53 4.85
N HIS A 162 -16.63 -4.02 5.70
CA HIS A 162 -16.80 -4.04 7.15
C HIS A 162 -17.26 -2.68 7.69
N PRO A 163 -18.48 -2.56 8.28
CA PRO A 163 -18.99 -1.29 8.81
C PRO A 163 -18.08 -0.62 9.85
N TYR A 164 -17.38 -1.41 10.69
CA TYR A 164 -16.45 -0.85 11.67
C TYR A 164 -15.24 -0.18 11.02
N LYS A 165 -14.80 -0.67 9.86
CA LYS A 165 -13.70 -0.07 9.10
C LYS A 165 -14.14 1.20 8.38
N VAL A 166 -15.39 1.28 7.93
CA VAL A 166 -15.97 2.51 7.36
C VAL A 166 -15.88 3.66 8.37
N LYS A 167 -16.13 3.40 9.66
CA LYS A 167 -15.95 4.39 10.73
C LYS A 167 -14.51 4.89 10.87
N LEU A 168 -13.52 4.06 10.55
CA LEU A 168 -12.11 4.49 10.54
C LEU A 168 -11.84 5.49 9.40
N ILE A 169 -12.45 5.27 8.23
CA ILE A 169 -12.36 6.20 7.11
C ILE A 169 -13.02 7.54 7.51
N GLU A 170 -14.22 7.51 8.05
CA GLU A 170 -14.93 8.72 8.51
C GLU A 170 -14.11 9.52 9.54
N SER A 171 -13.61 8.83 10.56
CA SER A 171 -12.80 9.45 11.62
C SER A 171 -11.49 10.03 11.08
N GLY A 172 -10.84 9.32 10.14
CA GLY A 172 -9.61 9.77 9.49
C GLY A 172 -9.83 11.00 8.62
N ALA A 173 -10.89 11.00 7.80
CA ALA A 173 -11.27 12.14 6.97
C ALA A 173 -11.59 13.38 7.83
N GLN A 174 -12.36 13.20 8.91
CA GLN A 174 -12.67 14.27 9.85
C GLN A 174 -11.41 14.84 10.50
N ARG A 175 -10.50 13.99 11.00
CA ARG A 175 -9.24 14.41 11.61
C ARG A 175 -8.38 15.22 10.64
N LEU A 176 -8.27 14.76 9.39
CA LEU A 176 -7.50 15.43 8.35
C LEU A 176 -8.20 16.68 7.78
N GLY A 177 -9.48 16.88 8.07
CA GLY A 177 -10.28 18.00 7.55
C GLY A 177 -10.65 17.84 6.08
N LEU A 178 -10.82 16.60 5.60
CA LEU A 178 -11.17 16.27 4.22
C LEU A 178 -12.68 16.18 4.08
N THR A 179 -13.25 17.05 3.27
CA THR A 179 -14.71 17.18 3.09
C THR A 179 -15.22 16.50 1.82
N CYS A 180 -14.35 16.24 0.86
CA CYS A 180 -14.70 15.58 -0.41
C CYS A 180 -14.90 14.06 -0.27
N ILE A 181 -14.58 13.47 0.91
CA ILE A 181 -14.68 12.03 1.15
C ILE A 181 -16.04 11.67 1.74
N ARG A 182 -16.68 10.66 1.17
CA ARG A 182 -17.82 9.94 1.75
C ARG A 182 -17.43 8.48 1.91
N ALA A 183 -17.77 7.89 3.05
CA ALA A 183 -17.53 6.48 3.32
C ALA A 183 -18.83 5.68 3.26
N ALA A 184 -18.76 4.46 2.73
CA ALA A 184 -19.91 3.57 2.62
C ALA A 184 -19.53 2.12 2.86
N THR A 185 -20.46 1.34 3.42
CA THR A 185 -20.32 -0.12 3.48
C THR A 185 -20.75 -0.72 2.16
N ALA A 186 -19.82 -1.40 1.47
CA ALA A 186 -20.10 -2.10 0.22
C ALA A 186 -19.15 -3.27 0.03
N ASP A 187 -19.62 -4.35 -0.54
CA ASP A 187 -18.79 -5.48 -0.94
C ASP A 187 -18.32 -5.27 -2.39
N ALA A 188 -17.04 -5.08 -2.59
CA ALA A 188 -16.46 -4.88 -3.92
C ALA A 188 -16.58 -6.10 -4.85
N ARG A 189 -16.92 -7.28 -4.29
CA ARG A 189 -17.22 -8.49 -5.09
C ARG A 189 -18.63 -8.47 -5.67
N GLU A 190 -19.48 -7.57 -5.21
CA GLU A 190 -20.83 -7.40 -5.70
C GLU A 190 -20.90 -6.23 -6.70
N LYS A 191 -21.74 -6.38 -7.71
CA LYS A 191 -21.91 -5.36 -8.74
C LYS A 191 -22.87 -4.26 -8.26
N HIS A 192 -22.44 -3.02 -8.34
CA HIS A 192 -23.22 -1.84 -7.97
C HIS A 192 -23.57 -1.03 -9.21
N ALA A 193 -24.76 -1.27 -9.76
CA ALA A 193 -25.21 -0.65 -11.01
C ALA A 193 -25.19 0.89 -11.00
N ALA A 194 -25.39 1.51 -9.84
CA ALA A 194 -25.35 2.96 -9.69
C ALA A 194 -23.96 3.58 -9.93
N TRP A 195 -22.90 2.79 -9.93
CA TRP A 195 -21.53 3.28 -10.11
C TRP A 195 -20.99 3.05 -11.51
N GLU A 196 -21.70 2.28 -12.35
CA GLU A 196 -21.25 1.92 -13.70
C GLU A 196 -20.90 3.14 -14.54
N GLY A 197 -19.66 3.17 -15.05
CA GLY A 197 -19.15 4.22 -15.93
C GLY A 197 -19.15 5.62 -15.33
N GLN A 198 -19.19 5.76 -13.99
CA GLN A 198 -19.33 7.06 -13.33
C GLN A 198 -18.03 7.67 -12.82
N ALA A 199 -16.99 6.87 -12.60
CA ALA A 199 -15.78 7.33 -11.96
C ALA A 199 -14.71 7.76 -12.96
N ASP A 200 -14.08 8.91 -12.71
CA ASP A 200 -12.85 9.34 -13.39
C ASP A 200 -11.67 8.46 -12.99
N VAL A 201 -11.64 8.07 -11.71
CA VAL A 201 -10.61 7.21 -11.12
C VAL A 201 -11.27 6.14 -10.26
N VAL A 202 -10.86 4.89 -10.45
CA VAL A 202 -11.19 3.78 -9.55
C VAL A 202 -9.91 3.22 -8.95
N MET A 203 -9.87 3.14 -7.60
CA MET A 203 -8.81 2.53 -6.82
C MET A 203 -9.27 1.18 -6.29
N ALA A 204 -8.54 0.13 -6.62
CA ALA A 204 -8.75 -1.23 -6.15
C ALA A 204 -7.49 -1.69 -5.38
N ASP A 205 -7.35 -1.22 -4.13
CA ASP A 205 -6.33 -1.70 -3.18
C ASP A 205 -6.84 -2.96 -2.49
N VAL A 206 -6.72 -4.08 -3.18
CA VAL A 206 -7.46 -5.29 -2.87
C VAL A 206 -6.94 -6.04 -1.64
N PRO A 207 -7.81 -6.79 -0.94
CA PRO A 207 -7.35 -7.71 0.11
C PRO A 207 -6.30 -8.68 -0.43
N CYS A 208 -5.16 -8.80 0.26
CA CYS A 208 -4.04 -9.61 -0.17
C CYS A 208 -3.37 -10.36 0.98
N SER A 209 -2.36 -11.18 0.68
CA SER A 209 -1.57 -11.89 1.69
C SER A 209 -0.85 -10.95 2.66
N GLY A 210 -0.45 -9.77 2.18
CA GLY A 210 0.30 -8.79 2.97
C GLY A 210 1.79 -9.12 3.12
N LEU A 211 2.31 -10.05 2.35
CA LEU A 211 3.71 -10.53 2.49
C LEU A 211 4.77 -9.47 2.17
N GLY A 212 4.39 -8.31 1.66
CA GLY A 212 5.29 -7.19 1.46
C GLY A 212 5.44 -6.27 2.67
N ILE A 213 4.61 -6.44 3.73
CA ILE A 213 4.60 -5.58 4.92
C ILE A 213 4.94 -6.31 6.22
N ILE A 214 5.64 -7.43 6.12
CA ILE A 214 6.02 -8.28 7.27
C ILE A 214 6.80 -7.48 8.31
N ARG A 215 7.70 -6.58 7.88
CA ARG A 215 8.47 -5.71 8.77
C ARG A 215 7.62 -4.85 9.71
N LYS A 216 6.39 -4.52 9.30
CA LYS A 216 5.41 -3.73 10.09
C LYS A 216 4.38 -4.59 10.80
N LYS A 217 4.11 -5.79 10.26
CA LYS A 217 3.14 -6.76 10.78
C LYS A 217 3.74 -8.17 10.78
N PRO A 218 4.62 -8.48 11.73
CA PRO A 218 5.38 -9.74 11.76
C PRO A 218 4.53 -11.01 11.73
N ASP A 219 3.32 -10.97 12.27
CA ASP A 219 2.41 -12.12 12.32
C ASP A 219 1.98 -12.60 10.92
N ILE A 220 2.03 -11.74 9.92
CA ILE A 220 1.67 -12.07 8.53
C ILE A 220 2.51 -13.23 8.01
N ARG A 221 3.78 -13.35 8.39
CA ARG A 221 4.67 -14.43 7.94
C ARG A 221 4.16 -15.83 8.26
N TYR A 222 3.31 -15.96 9.29
CA TYR A 222 2.77 -17.24 9.73
C TYR A 222 1.39 -17.57 9.16
N LYS A 223 0.90 -16.79 8.19
CA LYS A 223 -0.34 -17.12 7.49
C LYS A 223 -0.26 -18.47 6.79
N ASN A 224 -1.38 -19.16 6.77
CA ASN A 224 -1.48 -20.48 6.12
C ASN A 224 -1.48 -20.32 4.59
N PRO A 225 -0.52 -20.91 3.86
CA PRO A 225 -0.45 -20.79 2.41
C PRO A 225 -1.70 -21.32 1.68
N LYS A 226 -2.42 -22.28 2.25
CA LYS A 226 -3.68 -22.80 1.67
C LYS A 226 -4.80 -21.76 1.68
N GLU A 227 -4.84 -20.89 2.69
CA GLU A 227 -5.80 -19.78 2.76
C GLU A 227 -5.42 -18.68 1.79
N LEU A 228 -4.13 -18.41 1.65
CA LEU A 228 -3.62 -17.41 0.70
C LEU A 228 -3.94 -17.77 -0.76
N ALA A 229 -3.96 -19.05 -1.10
CA ALA A 229 -4.28 -19.53 -2.45
C ALA A 229 -5.70 -19.15 -2.95
N GLN A 230 -6.60 -18.73 -2.05
CA GLN A 230 -7.94 -18.26 -2.42
C GLN A 230 -8.00 -16.75 -2.75
N LEU A 231 -6.98 -15.99 -2.35
CA LEU A 231 -6.98 -14.53 -2.53
C LEU A 231 -7.05 -14.09 -3.99
N PRO A 232 -6.33 -14.72 -4.95
CA PRO A 232 -6.43 -14.34 -6.36
C PRO A 232 -7.85 -14.42 -6.94
N LEU A 233 -8.69 -15.34 -6.45
CA LEU A 233 -10.08 -15.43 -6.90
C LEU A 233 -10.90 -14.22 -6.45
N VAL A 234 -10.71 -13.79 -5.20
CA VAL A 234 -11.36 -12.59 -4.63
C VAL A 234 -10.88 -11.34 -5.36
N GLN A 235 -9.57 -11.24 -5.60
CA GLN A 235 -8.93 -10.12 -6.27
C GLN A 235 -9.42 -9.95 -7.71
N ARG A 236 -9.54 -11.05 -8.47
CA ARG A 236 -10.11 -11.04 -9.83
C ARG A 236 -11.56 -10.57 -9.81
N ALA A 237 -12.38 -11.05 -8.89
CA ALA A 237 -13.78 -10.63 -8.79
C ALA A 237 -13.93 -9.13 -8.47
N ILE A 238 -13.06 -8.61 -7.59
CA ILE A 238 -13.04 -7.18 -7.27
C ILE A 238 -12.59 -6.35 -8.48
N LEU A 239 -11.52 -6.76 -9.15
CA LEU A 239 -10.98 -6.05 -10.32
C LEU A 239 -11.99 -6.02 -11.47
N GLU A 240 -12.68 -7.14 -11.71
CA GLU A 240 -13.76 -7.26 -12.70
C GLU A 240 -14.87 -6.23 -12.44
N ASN A 241 -15.40 -6.17 -11.23
CA ASN A 241 -16.43 -5.19 -10.87
C ASN A 241 -15.92 -3.75 -10.93
N ALA A 242 -14.72 -3.51 -10.38
CA ALA A 242 -14.11 -2.18 -10.35
C ALA A 242 -13.92 -1.59 -11.75
N SER A 243 -13.57 -2.43 -12.73
CA SER A 243 -13.39 -2.01 -14.13
C SER A 243 -14.67 -1.43 -14.73
N GLY A 244 -15.82 -1.99 -14.40
CA GLY A 244 -17.12 -1.52 -14.88
C GLY A 244 -17.49 -0.11 -14.38
N TYR A 245 -16.89 0.35 -13.29
CA TYR A 245 -17.17 1.66 -12.70
C TYR A 245 -16.39 2.80 -13.36
N VAL A 246 -15.28 2.48 -14.02
CA VAL A 246 -14.45 3.45 -14.74
C VAL A 246 -15.18 3.99 -15.95
N ARG A 247 -15.27 5.31 -16.12
CA ARG A 247 -15.81 5.90 -17.34
C ARG A 247 -14.84 5.70 -18.54
N PRO A 248 -15.31 5.82 -19.79
CA PRO A 248 -14.39 5.95 -20.92
C PRO A 248 -13.36 7.05 -20.69
N GLY A 249 -12.09 6.80 -21.04
CA GLY A 249 -10.96 7.69 -20.75
C GLY A 249 -10.49 7.75 -19.29
N GLY A 250 -11.18 7.06 -18.37
CA GLY A 250 -10.87 7.05 -16.93
C GLY A 250 -9.72 6.12 -16.55
N THR A 251 -9.27 6.23 -15.30
CA THR A 251 -8.14 5.48 -14.74
C THR A 251 -8.61 4.39 -13.77
N LEU A 252 -8.03 3.20 -13.89
CA LEU A 252 -8.15 2.10 -12.94
C LEU A 252 -6.78 1.81 -12.34
N VAL A 253 -6.68 1.81 -11.01
CA VAL A 253 -5.45 1.38 -10.31
C VAL A 253 -5.75 0.13 -9.51
N TYR A 254 -4.98 -0.91 -9.77
CA TYR A 254 -4.95 -2.12 -8.95
C TYR A 254 -3.70 -2.09 -8.09
N SER A 255 -3.81 -2.40 -6.80
CA SER A 255 -2.66 -2.48 -5.90
C SER A 255 -2.83 -3.53 -4.82
N THR A 256 -1.68 -4.03 -4.34
CA THR A 256 -1.57 -4.98 -3.23
C THR A 256 -0.35 -4.67 -2.37
N CYS A 257 -0.37 -5.04 -1.10
CA CYS A 257 0.80 -5.01 -0.24
C CYS A 257 1.49 -6.40 -0.15
N THR A 258 1.59 -7.09 -1.28
CA THR A 258 2.30 -8.37 -1.42
C THR A 258 3.27 -8.33 -2.59
N VAL A 259 4.19 -9.28 -2.60
CA VAL A 259 5.19 -9.45 -3.67
C VAL A 259 4.97 -10.73 -4.47
N LEU A 260 3.85 -11.43 -4.24
CA LEU A 260 3.55 -12.68 -4.93
C LEU A 260 2.93 -12.43 -6.30
N PRO A 261 3.51 -12.93 -7.39
CA PRO A 261 2.99 -12.75 -8.74
C PRO A 261 1.55 -13.23 -8.92
N GLU A 262 1.15 -14.30 -8.20
CA GLU A 262 -0.20 -14.87 -8.25
C GLU A 262 -1.30 -13.91 -7.82
N GLU A 263 -0.96 -12.94 -6.96
CA GLU A 263 -1.86 -11.88 -6.50
C GLU A 263 -1.68 -10.58 -7.28
N ASN A 264 -0.63 -10.47 -8.09
CA ASN A 264 -0.16 -9.27 -8.77
C ASN A 264 -0.28 -9.39 -10.28
N GLU A 265 0.85 -9.72 -10.95
CA GLU A 265 0.97 -9.76 -12.40
C GLU A 265 0.01 -10.77 -13.03
N ASP A 266 -0.23 -11.92 -12.40
CA ASP A 266 -1.16 -12.92 -12.92
C ASP A 266 -2.62 -12.45 -12.88
N VAL A 267 -2.99 -11.65 -11.88
CA VAL A 267 -4.34 -11.08 -11.79
C VAL A 267 -4.54 -9.99 -12.83
N THR A 268 -3.60 -9.06 -12.95
CA THR A 268 -3.71 -7.93 -13.87
C THR A 268 -3.47 -8.32 -15.33
N GLY A 269 -2.61 -9.32 -15.57
CA GLY A 269 -2.37 -9.90 -16.90
C GLY A 269 -3.62 -10.59 -17.43
N ASP A 270 -4.20 -11.52 -16.64
CA ASP A 270 -5.46 -12.19 -16.97
C ASP A 270 -6.61 -11.20 -17.25
N PHE A 271 -6.63 -10.09 -16.49
CA PHE A 271 -7.62 -9.04 -16.69
C PHE A 271 -7.41 -8.32 -18.01
N LEU A 272 -6.21 -7.85 -18.32
CA LEU A 272 -5.89 -7.12 -19.53
C LEU A 272 -6.11 -7.98 -20.81
N ASP A 273 -5.86 -9.27 -20.73
CA ASP A 273 -6.12 -10.21 -21.84
C ASP A 273 -7.62 -10.33 -22.16
N LYS A 274 -8.49 -10.20 -21.16
CA LYS A 274 -9.95 -10.31 -21.29
C LYS A 274 -10.64 -8.97 -21.56
N HIS A 275 -9.98 -7.87 -21.25
CA HIS A 275 -10.52 -6.50 -21.31
C HIS A 275 -9.70 -5.63 -22.28
N PRO A 276 -9.83 -5.83 -23.61
CA PRO A 276 -9.08 -5.07 -24.61
C PRO A 276 -9.41 -3.58 -24.62
N GLU A 277 -10.48 -3.17 -23.93
CA GLU A 277 -10.84 -1.77 -23.69
C GLU A 277 -9.95 -1.11 -22.62
N PHE A 278 -9.15 -1.85 -21.87
CA PHE A 278 -8.15 -1.32 -20.95
C PHE A 278 -6.74 -1.47 -21.52
N GLU A 279 -5.88 -0.54 -21.19
CA GLU A 279 -4.46 -0.58 -21.51
C GLU A 279 -3.62 -0.11 -20.33
N PRO A 280 -2.43 -0.70 -20.11
CA PRO A 280 -1.51 -0.22 -19.09
C PRO A 280 -0.96 1.15 -19.48
N VAL A 281 -0.85 2.06 -18.49
CA VAL A 281 -0.41 3.44 -18.70
C VAL A 281 0.90 3.70 -18.00
N ARG A 282 1.89 4.17 -18.76
CA ARG A 282 3.18 4.56 -18.22
C ARG A 282 3.01 5.55 -17.07
N THR A 283 3.64 5.23 -15.95
CA THR A 283 3.64 6.07 -14.75
C THR A 283 5.07 6.50 -14.44
N ALA A 284 5.27 7.78 -14.21
CA ALA A 284 6.56 8.32 -13.79
C ALA A 284 6.58 8.45 -12.27
N PHE A 285 7.24 7.51 -11.62
CA PHE A 285 7.51 7.60 -10.19
C PHE A 285 8.85 8.29 -9.92
N PRO A 286 9.06 8.86 -8.72
CA PRO A 286 10.37 9.34 -8.30
C PRO A 286 11.42 8.21 -8.29
N LEU A 287 12.69 8.54 -8.43
CA LEU A 287 13.77 7.59 -8.17
C LEU A 287 13.75 7.21 -6.67
N PRO A 288 14.09 5.98 -6.29
CA PRO A 288 14.71 4.92 -7.10
C PRO A 288 13.74 4.09 -7.96
N VAL A 289 12.42 4.29 -7.87
CA VAL A 289 11.46 3.50 -8.65
C VAL A 289 11.53 3.86 -10.14
N GLY A 290 11.48 5.16 -10.45
CA GLY A 290 11.56 5.67 -11.81
C GLY A 290 10.29 5.40 -12.65
N PRO A 291 10.37 5.62 -13.97
CA PRO A 291 9.26 5.40 -14.86
C PRO A 291 9.00 3.90 -15.08
N CYS A 292 7.76 3.48 -14.97
CA CYS A 292 7.34 2.10 -15.24
C CYS A 292 6.31 2.04 -16.40
N PRO A 293 6.24 0.93 -17.15
CA PRO A 293 5.40 0.82 -18.35
C PRO A 293 3.89 0.64 -18.07
N GLY A 294 3.47 0.68 -16.82
CA GLY A 294 2.07 0.52 -16.40
C GLY A 294 1.92 -0.30 -15.13
N GLN A 295 2.92 -1.12 -14.80
CA GLN A 295 2.93 -1.91 -13.58
C GLN A 295 4.33 -1.99 -12.99
N VAL A 296 4.41 -2.16 -11.67
CA VAL A 296 5.66 -2.30 -10.92
C VAL A 296 5.45 -3.09 -9.64
N THR A 297 6.36 -4.02 -9.37
CA THR A 297 6.51 -4.64 -8.05
C THR A 297 7.62 -3.93 -7.30
N LEU A 298 7.27 -3.32 -6.18
CA LEU A 298 8.21 -2.66 -5.26
C LEU A 298 8.77 -3.70 -4.30
N TRP A 299 10.08 -3.64 -4.11
CA TRP A 299 10.82 -4.55 -3.24
C TRP A 299 11.58 -3.74 -2.19
N PRO A 300 11.52 -4.12 -0.90
CA PRO A 300 12.23 -3.39 0.17
C PRO A 300 13.72 -3.19 -0.11
N GLN A 301 14.41 -4.23 -0.57
CA GLN A 301 15.84 -4.22 -0.85
C GLN A 301 16.25 -3.42 -2.09
N ARG A 302 15.30 -3.15 -2.99
CA ARG A 302 15.56 -2.40 -4.24
C ARG A 302 15.14 -0.94 -4.15
N HIS A 303 14.04 -0.68 -3.43
CA HIS A 303 13.36 0.61 -3.48
C HIS A 303 13.28 1.32 -2.11
N GLY A 304 13.64 0.61 -1.01
CA GLY A 304 13.55 1.17 0.35
C GLY A 304 12.11 1.35 0.86
N THR A 305 11.12 0.76 0.17
CA THR A 305 9.69 0.81 0.53
C THR A 305 9.22 -0.48 1.16
N ASP A 306 7.94 -0.58 1.53
CA ASP A 306 7.30 -1.88 1.70
C ASP A 306 7.27 -2.64 0.37
N GLY A 307 7.16 -3.97 0.44
CA GLY A 307 6.86 -4.79 -0.72
C GLY A 307 5.43 -4.50 -1.19
N PHE A 308 5.28 -4.13 -2.47
CA PHE A 308 4.01 -3.64 -2.97
C PHE A 308 3.89 -3.84 -4.47
N TYR A 309 2.68 -3.98 -4.98
CA TYR A 309 2.41 -4.00 -6.39
C TYR A 309 1.46 -2.88 -6.79
N ILE A 310 1.73 -2.26 -7.93
CA ILE A 310 0.91 -1.18 -8.49
C ILE A 310 0.76 -1.46 -9.99
N CYS A 311 -0.48 -1.51 -10.47
CA CYS A 311 -0.81 -1.54 -11.89
C CYS A 311 -1.77 -0.40 -12.19
N ARG A 312 -1.36 0.51 -13.08
CA ARG A 312 -2.20 1.61 -13.59
C ARG A 312 -2.68 1.29 -15.00
N MET A 313 -3.98 1.36 -15.19
CA MET A 313 -4.65 1.09 -16.46
C MET A 313 -5.56 2.26 -16.84
N ARG A 314 -5.77 2.49 -18.12
CA ARG A 314 -6.74 3.44 -18.65
C ARG A 314 -7.80 2.70 -19.41
N ARG A 315 -9.06 3.05 -19.22
CA ARG A 315 -10.13 2.64 -20.11
C ARG A 315 -10.08 3.49 -21.37
N LYS A 316 -10.02 2.84 -22.53
CA LYS A 316 -10.07 3.51 -23.85
C LYS A 316 -11.41 4.22 -24.01
N ASP A 317 -11.43 5.24 -24.89
CA ASP A 317 -12.63 6.02 -25.20
C ASP A 317 -13.66 5.19 -25.99
#